data_a7cae1cf6eaecf7d99a16b0b4c597557
#
_entry.id   a7cae1cf6eaecf7d99a16b0b4c597557
#
_cell.length_a   1.000
_cell.length_b   1.000
_cell.length_c   1.000
_cell.angle_alpha   90.00
_cell.angle_beta   90.00
_cell.angle_gamma   90.00
#
_symmetry.space_group_name_H-M   'P 1'
#
loop_
_entity.id
_entity.type
_entity.pdbx_description
1 polymer ?
#
loop_
_entity_poly.entity_id
_entity_poly.type
_entity_poly.pdbx_seq_one_letter_code
_entity_poly.pdbx_strand_id
1 'polypeptide(L)'
;MQAKLTRRQFIARAVAGAAGVVCLPKFIRAQAVESAAKATLYVVHGKDIPKMFSTGIAKMGGWKSFLKKDGKVVLKVNAAWASLPEQGGNTSPALVEECIRHCRAAGAGEVLLPEKTCSPFKESFKRSGIAEAAARAGGKLYSPEKRHFRNVEIRQGVSLKQAEVVGDVLDADCLINMPVAKSHGGATLTISMKNWMGSVNDRGYWHRNNLHQCIADFSTFIKPKLIVVDATRIMLTNGPQGPGKMAYPNQLIFGTDPVAVDAYAATLFEKQPFSIGHIKIAHAMGIGCGDLSQVKIEHVNT
;
A
#
# COMPACT_ATOMS: atom_id res chain seq x y z
N MET A 1 25.99 46.72 46.44
CA MET A 1 24.53 46.53 46.63
C MET A 1 23.89 46.25 45.26
N GLN A 2 23.58 44.99 44.98
CA GLN A 2 22.86 44.62 43.75
C GLN A 2 21.37 44.66 44.04
N ALA A 3 20.64 45.48 43.32
CA ALA A 3 19.19 45.58 43.44
C ALA A 3 18.50 44.33 42.87
N LYS A 4 17.71 43.64 43.69
CA LYS A 4 16.92 42.48 43.25
C LYS A 4 15.77 42.95 42.36
N LEU A 5 15.71 42.48 41.14
CA LEU A 5 14.61 42.69 40.20
C LEU A 5 13.33 42.05 40.70
N THR A 6 12.23 42.77 40.65
CA THR A 6 10.88 42.28 41.01
C THR A 6 10.35 41.27 39.97
N ARG A 7 9.47 40.37 40.35
CA ARG A 7 8.83 39.37 39.47
C ARG A 7 8.22 39.97 38.19
N ARG A 8 7.68 41.20 38.28
CA ARG A 8 7.10 41.92 37.13
C ARG A 8 8.19 42.37 36.14
N GLN A 9 9.37 42.76 36.60
CA GLN A 9 10.48 43.19 35.76
C GLN A 9 11.19 41.99 35.08
N PHE A 10 11.12 40.82 35.74
CA PHE A 10 11.63 39.58 35.14
C PHE A 10 10.72 39.09 34.02
N ILE A 11 9.40 39.14 34.17
CA ILE A 11 8.41 38.76 33.15
C ILE A 11 8.46 39.73 31.94
N ALA A 12 8.62 41.04 32.16
CA ALA A 12 8.70 42.01 31.10
C ALA A 12 9.98 41.85 30.24
N ARG A 13 11.10 41.37 30.81
CA ARG A 13 12.34 41.07 30.08
C ARG A 13 12.31 39.73 29.34
N ALA A 14 11.53 38.73 29.82
CA ALA A 14 11.30 37.45 29.13
C ALA A 14 10.43 37.59 27.86
N VAL A 15 9.53 38.60 27.83
CA VAL A 15 8.66 38.84 26.66
C VAL A 15 9.37 39.64 25.55
N ALA A 16 10.39 40.43 25.90
CA ALA A 16 11.15 41.23 24.91
C ALA A 16 12.23 40.41 24.13
N GLY A 17 12.53 39.20 24.57
CA GLY A 17 13.56 38.31 23.95
C GLY A 17 13.05 37.30 22.94
N ALA A 18 11.72 37.19 22.71
CA ALA A 18 11.12 36.15 21.88
C ALA A 18 10.50 36.65 20.57
N ALA A 19 10.85 37.86 20.10
CA ALA A 19 10.43 38.34 18.79
C ALA A 19 11.54 38.13 17.74
N GLY A 20 12.14 36.97 17.71
CA GLY A 20 12.86 36.44 16.55
C GLY A 20 11.84 35.91 15.56
N VAL A 21 11.35 36.76 14.66
CA VAL A 21 10.60 36.36 13.49
C VAL A 21 11.54 35.47 12.66
N VAL A 22 11.41 34.15 12.78
CA VAL A 22 11.98 33.22 11.82
C VAL A 22 11.19 33.44 10.53
N CYS A 23 11.70 34.33 9.67
CA CYS A 23 11.29 34.42 8.27
C CYS A 23 11.66 33.10 7.60
N LEU A 24 10.81 32.10 7.67
CA LEU A 24 10.83 30.98 6.74
C LEU A 24 10.65 31.57 5.33
N PRO A 25 11.55 31.27 4.39
CA PRO A 25 11.47 31.84 3.06
C PRO A 25 10.10 31.48 2.46
N LYS A 26 9.38 32.48 1.96
CA LYS A 26 8.06 32.38 1.34
C LYS A 26 7.96 31.35 0.22
N PHE A 27 9.09 30.89 -0.30
CA PHE A 27 9.20 29.83 -1.32
C PHE A 27 8.85 28.43 -0.83
N ILE A 28 8.96 28.10 0.47
CA ILE A 28 8.60 26.76 0.99
C ILE A 28 7.09 26.65 1.20
N ARG A 29 6.39 27.77 1.36
CA ARG A 29 4.94 27.79 1.59
C ARG A 29 4.10 27.76 0.31
N ALA A 30 4.68 28.10 -0.83
CA ALA A 30 3.98 28.16 -2.12
C ALA A 30 3.99 26.83 -2.89
N GLN A 31 4.96 25.93 -2.66
CA GLN A 31 5.02 24.63 -3.34
C GLN A 31 4.17 23.52 -2.68
N ALA A 32 3.65 23.74 -1.47
CA ALA A 32 2.79 22.77 -0.78
C ALA A 32 1.30 22.97 -1.07
N VAL A 33 0.90 23.93 -1.90
CA VAL A 33 -0.50 24.29 -2.16
C VAL A 33 -0.88 24.15 -3.64
N GLU A 34 0.05 23.77 -4.51
CA GLU A 34 -0.31 23.54 -5.91
C GLU A 34 -0.87 22.13 -6.08
N SER A 35 -2.20 22.08 -6.00
CA SER A 35 -3.09 21.07 -6.61
C SER A 35 -2.61 19.62 -6.54
N ALA A 36 -2.59 19.03 -5.35
CA ALA A 36 -2.84 17.59 -5.29
C ALA A 36 -4.27 17.37 -5.79
N ALA A 37 -4.42 16.90 -7.03
CA ALA A 37 -5.71 16.42 -7.52
C ALA A 37 -6.27 15.52 -6.43
N LYS A 38 -7.49 15.81 -5.95
CA LYS A 38 -8.11 15.05 -4.85
C LYS A 38 -8.02 13.57 -5.20
N ALA A 39 -7.39 12.76 -4.33
CA ALA A 39 -7.32 11.33 -4.54
C ALA A 39 -8.72 10.80 -4.82
N THR A 40 -8.85 9.97 -5.84
CA THR A 40 -10.13 9.33 -6.18
C THR A 40 -10.01 7.84 -5.96
N LEU A 41 -10.96 7.28 -5.24
CA LEU A 41 -11.13 5.84 -5.05
C LEU A 41 -12.42 5.37 -5.71
N TYR A 42 -12.37 4.23 -6.37
CA TYR A 42 -13.54 3.53 -6.84
C TYR A 42 -13.75 2.26 -6.02
N VAL A 43 -14.85 2.20 -5.30
CA VAL A 43 -15.24 1.07 -4.46
C VAL A 43 -16.32 0.29 -5.18
N VAL A 44 -15.95 -0.84 -5.73
CA VAL A 44 -16.86 -1.68 -6.50
C VAL A 44 -17.42 -2.78 -5.60
N HIS A 45 -18.74 -2.79 -5.47
CA HIS A 45 -19.48 -3.76 -4.66
C HIS A 45 -20.04 -4.87 -5.53
N GLY A 46 -19.97 -6.12 -5.06
CA GLY A 46 -20.51 -7.27 -5.76
C GLY A 46 -19.96 -8.60 -5.24
N LYS A 47 -20.39 -9.70 -5.88
CA LYS A 47 -19.90 -11.05 -5.61
C LYS A 47 -19.20 -11.68 -6.82
N ASP A 48 -19.42 -11.09 -8.00
CA ASP A 48 -18.80 -11.52 -9.26
C ASP A 48 -17.48 -10.77 -9.44
N ILE A 49 -16.37 -11.40 -9.05
CA ILE A 49 -15.04 -10.78 -9.11
C ILE A 49 -14.66 -10.33 -10.53
N PRO A 50 -14.84 -11.11 -11.60
CA PRO A 50 -14.63 -10.67 -12.98
C PRO A 50 -15.38 -9.38 -13.32
N LYS A 51 -16.67 -9.32 -13.02
CA LYS A 51 -17.49 -8.14 -13.27
C LYS A 51 -17.05 -6.93 -12.45
N MET A 52 -16.75 -7.13 -11.16
CA MET A 52 -16.24 -6.08 -10.28
C MET A 52 -14.91 -5.53 -10.79
N PHE A 53 -13.99 -6.41 -11.21
CA PHE A 53 -12.67 -6.01 -11.70
C PHE A 53 -12.77 -5.21 -13.00
N SER A 54 -13.52 -5.72 -13.99
CA SER A 54 -13.78 -5.03 -15.27
C SER A 54 -14.39 -3.64 -15.04
N THR A 55 -15.38 -3.55 -14.13
CA THR A 55 -16.02 -2.28 -13.76
C THR A 55 -15.01 -1.30 -13.16
N GLY A 56 -14.18 -1.76 -12.21
CA GLY A 56 -13.15 -0.94 -11.56
C GLY A 56 -12.12 -0.42 -12.57
N ILE A 57 -11.62 -1.28 -13.45
CA ILE A 57 -10.69 -0.87 -14.52
C ILE A 57 -11.32 0.15 -15.45
N ALA A 58 -12.57 -0.01 -15.84
CA ALA A 58 -13.28 0.97 -16.66
C ALA A 58 -13.39 2.33 -15.97
N LYS A 59 -13.71 2.36 -14.67
CA LYS A 59 -13.75 3.58 -13.84
C LYS A 59 -12.38 4.25 -13.72
N MET A 60 -11.29 3.47 -13.70
CA MET A 60 -9.93 3.97 -13.68
C MET A 60 -9.42 4.48 -15.05
N GLY A 61 -10.27 4.52 -16.09
CA GLY A 61 -9.91 5.00 -17.43
C GLY A 61 -9.42 3.92 -18.39
N GLY A 62 -9.54 2.64 -18.00
CA GLY A 62 -9.14 1.49 -18.81
C GLY A 62 -7.63 1.26 -18.85
N TRP A 63 -7.23 0.16 -19.48
CA TRP A 63 -5.84 -0.29 -19.49
C TRP A 63 -4.85 0.63 -20.22
N LYS A 64 -5.32 1.42 -21.17
CA LYS A 64 -4.48 2.39 -21.90
C LYS A 64 -3.79 3.40 -20.98
N SER A 65 -4.37 3.67 -19.81
CA SER A 65 -3.80 4.56 -18.79
C SER A 65 -2.61 3.94 -18.03
N PHE A 66 -2.49 2.62 -18.02
CA PHE A 66 -1.54 1.90 -17.19
C PHE A 66 -0.51 1.12 -17.98
N LEU A 67 -0.89 0.57 -19.14
CA LEU A 67 -0.16 -0.49 -19.81
C LEU A 67 0.30 -0.05 -21.19
N LYS A 68 1.56 -0.33 -21.51
CA LYS A 68 2.11 -0.23 -22.86
C LYS A 68 2.06 -1.61 -23.53
N LYS A 69 1.88 -1.62 -24.84
CA LYS A 69 1.99 -2.86 -25.62
C LYS A 69 3.36 -3.52 -25.40
N ASP A 70 3.36 -4.83 -25.26
CA ASP A 70 4.53 -5.68 -24.98
C ASP A 70 5.27 -5.32 -23.67
N GLY A 71 4.69 -4.47 -22.82
CA GLY A 71 5.29 -4.05 -21.55
C GLY A 71 5.32 -5.16 -20.50
N LYS A 72 6.33 -5.08 -19.62
CA LYS A 72 6.47 -5.94 -18.45
C LYS A 72 5.50 -5.50 -17.36
N VAL A 73 4.58 -6.37 -17.00
CA VAL A 73 3.67 -6.17 -15.86
C VAL A 73 4.17 -6.94 -14.65
N VAL A 74 4.22 -6.28 -13.50
CA VAL A 74 4.48 -6.96 -12.22
C VAL A 74 3.27 -6.81 -11.31
N LEU A 75 2.72 -7.94 -10.89
CA LEU A 75 1.64 -8.02 -9.91
C LEU A 75 2.23 -8.31 -8.54
N LYS A 76 2.18 -7.33 -7.64
CA LYS A 76 2.48 -7.54 -6.23
C LYS A 76 1.22 -8.04 -5.52
N VAL A 77 0.98 -9.33 -5.58
CA VAL A 77 -0.07 -9.99 -4.80
C VAL A 77 0.31 -10.09 -3.32
N ASN A 78 -0.62 -10.49 -2.46
CA ASN A 78 -0.31 -10.98 -1.12
C ASN A 78 -0.44 -12.50 -1.15
N ALA A 79 0.68 -13.22 -1.17
CA ALA A 79 0.75 -14.68 -1.16
C ALA A 79 1.73 -15.19 -0.09
N ALA A 80 1.75 -14.51 1.07
CA ALA A 80 2.75 -14.73 2.10
C ALA A 80 2.59 -16.05 2.86
N TRP A 81 1.37 -16.61 2.93
CA TRP A 81 1.02 -17.69 3.84
C TRP A 81 0.43 -18.91 3.13
N ALA A 82 0.75 -20.10 3.63
CA ALA A 82 0.14 -21.36 3.19
C ALA A 82 -1.27 -21.53 3.78
N SER A 83 -2.18 -20.60 3.46
CA SER A 83 -3.57 -20.56 3.92
C SER A 83 -4.54 -20.74 2.75
N LEU A 84 -5.71 -21.31 3.03
CA LEU A 84 -6.77 -21.49 2.05
C LEU A 84 -7.42 -20.15 1.67
N PRO A 85 -8.02 -20.01 0.47
CA PRO A 85 -8.61 -18.76 0.01
C PRO A 85 -9.64 -18.15 0.96
N GLU A 86 -10.50 -19.00 1.55
CA GLU A 86 -11.55 -18.60 2.49
C GLU A 86 -11.02 -18.02 3.81
N GLN A 87 -9.78 -18.33 4.17
CA GLN A 87 -9.14 -17.80 5.37
C GLN A 87 -8.70 -16.33 5.25
N GLY A 88 -8.74 -15.75 4.04
CA GLY A 88 -8.42 -14.32 3.83
C GLY A 88 -6.97 -13.94 4.13
N GLY A 89 -6.07 -14.91 4.21
CA GLY A 89 -4.64 -14.66 4.45
C GLY A 89 -3.87 -14.19 3.21
N ASN A 90 -4.42 -14.42 2.01
CA ASN A 90 -3.81 -14.08 0.72
C ASN A 90 -4.84 -13.42 -0.20
N THR A 91 -4.37 -12.76 -1.27
CA THR A 91 -5.23 -12.23 -2.33
C THR A 91 -6.06 -13.35 -2.96
N SER A 92 -7.29 -13.06 -3.33
CA SER A 92 -8.20 -14.03 -3.99
C SER A 92 -7.58 -14.56 -5.28
N PRO A 93 -7.51 -15.90 -5.48
CA PRO A 93 -7.02 -16.45 -6.73
C PRO A 93 -7.87 -16.00 -7.94
N ALA A 94 -9.19 -15.84 -7.78
CA ALA A 94 -10.06 -15.35 -8.84
C ALA A 94 -9.70 -13.91 -9.25
N LEU A 95 -9.37 -13.05 -8.29
CA LEU A 95 -8.93 -11.68 -8.58
C LEU A 95 -7.56 -11.66 -9.28
N VAL A 96 -6.64 -12.53 -8.86
CA VAL A 96 -5.31 -12.66 -9.50
C VAL A 96 -5.45 -13.13 -10.94
N GLU A 97 -6.26 -14.17 -11.17
CA GLU A 97 -6.54 -14.71 -12.51
C GLU A 97 -7.11 -13.65 -13.43
N GLU A 98 -8.12 -12.92 -12.96
CA GLU A 98 -8.79 -11.90 -13.76
C GLU A 98 -7.86 -10.74 -14.11
N CYS A 99 -7.04 -10.28 -13.15
CA CYS A 99 -6.05 -9.23 -13.42
C CYS A 99 -5.05 -9.68 -14.49
N ILE A 100 -4.55 -10.91 -14.43
CA ILE A 100 -3.61 -11.45 -15.42
C ILE A 100 -4.26 -11.52 -16.80
N ARG A 101 -5.51 -12.04 -16.89
CA ARG A 101 -6.27 -12.11 -18.15
C ARG A 101 -6.44 -10.73 -18.77
N HIS A 102 -6.81 -9.74 -17.98
CA HIS A 102 -6.96 -8.36 -18.43
C HIS A 102 -5.64 -7.76 -18.92
N CYS A 103 -4.53 -7.98 -18.20
CA CYS A 103 -3.20 -7.51 -18.62
C CYS A 103 -2.80 -8.14 -19.97
N ARG A 104 -2.98 -9.44 -20.13
CA ARG A 104 -2.67 -10.17 -21.38
C ARG A 104 -3.55 -9.69 -22.53
N ALA A 105 -4.87 -9.53 -22.31
CA ALA A 105 -5.81 -9.02 -23.31
C ALA A 105 -5.49 -7.58 -23.71
N ALA A 106 -4.93 -6.78 -22.80
CA ALA A 106 -4.49 -5.41 -23.07
C ALA A 106 -3.11 -5.32 -23.74
N GLY A 107 -2.48 -6.46 -24.06
CA GLY A 107 -1.22 -6.53 -24.80
C GLY A 107 0.05 -6.55 -23.95
N ALA A 108 -0.03 -6.96 -22.68
CA ALA A 108 1.18 -7.18 -21.88
C ALA A 108 2.08 -8.26 -22.49
N GLY A 109 3.38 -8.00 -22.58
CA GLY A 109 4.38 -8.96 -23.05
C GLY A 109 4.57 -10.10 -22.05
N GLU A 110 4.69 -9.76 -20.77
CA GLU A 110 4.74 -10.73 -19.67
C GLU A 110 4.06 -10.19 -18.40
N VAL A 111 3.58 -11.12 -17.58
CA VAL A 111 2.99 -10.80 -16.27
C VAL A 111 3.70 -11.64 -15.21
N LEU A 112 4.45 -10.97 -14.33
CA LEU A 112 5.28 -11.58 -13.30
C LEU A 112 4.67 -11.41 -11.92
N LEU A 113 4.76 -12.44 -11.08
CA LEU A 113 4.29 -12.44 -9.69
C LEU A 113 5.45 -12.83 -8.74
N PRO A 114 6.43 -11.95 -8.52
CA PRO A 114 7.47 -12.20 -7.52
C PRO A 114 6.91 -12.05 -6.10
N GLU A 115 7.18 -13.02 -5.23
CA GLU A 115 6.77 -12.94 -3.83
C GLU A 115 7.77 -13.63 -2.92
N LYS A 116 8.33 -12.91 -1.97
CA LYS A 116 9.08 -13.48 -0.85
C LYS A 116 8.09 -13.88 0.24
N THR A 117 7.71 -15.14 0.25
CA THR A 117 6.69 -15.68 1.15
C THR A 117 7.19 -15.81 2.60
N CYS A 118 6.27 -15.96 3.55
CA CYS A 118 6.57 -16.29 4.96
C CYS A 118 6.53 -17.80 5.19
N SER A 119 5.54 -18.49 4.62
CA SER A 119 5.53 -19.96 4.54
C SER A 119 6.37 -20.41 3.33
N PRO A 120 6.72 -21.70 3.21
CA PRO A 120 7.38 -22.23 2.01
C PRO A 120 6.65 -21.81 0.73
N PHE A 121 7.40 -21.34 -0.27
CA PHE A 121 6.85 -20.74 -1.49
C PHE A 121 5.82 -21.66 -2.18
N LYS A 122 6.20 -22.92 -2.44
CA LYS A 122 5.33 -23.88 -3.11
C LYS A 122 4.00 -24.08 -2.36
N GLU A 123 4.06 -24.18 -1.03
CA GLU A 123 2.89 -24.36 -0.18
C GLU A 123 2.01 -23.11 -0.14
N SER A 124 2.62 -21.91 -0.04
CA SER A 124 1.89 -20.64 -0.05
C SER A 124 1.06 -20.49 -1.31
N PHE A 125 1.67 -20.68 -2.46
CA PHE A 125 1.01 -20.49 -3.76
C PHE A 125 0.02 -21.62 -4.09
N LYS A 126 0.33 -22.86 -3.72
CA LYS A 126 -0.57 -24.01 -3.94
C LYS A 126 -1.83 -23.89 -3.08
N ARG A 127 -1.67 -23.73 -1.76
CA ARG A 127 -2.81 -23.70 -0.83
C ARG A 127 -3.71 -22.48 -1.01
N SER A 128 -3.14 -21.34 -1.41
CA SER A 128 -3.92 -20.13 -1.73
C SER A 128 -4.68 -20.22 -3.05
N GLY A 129 -4.42 -21.24 -3.89
CA GLY A 129 -4.99 -21.37 -5.24
C GLY A 129 -4.38 -20.40 -6.26
N ILE A 130 -3.44 -19.53 -5.85
CA ILE A 130 -2.85 -18.51 -6.74
C ILE A 130 -1.97 -19.15 -7.81
N ALA A 131 -1.29 -20.28 -7.52
CA ALA A 131 -0.48 -20.99 -8.53
C ALA A 131 -1.32 -21.43 -9.73
N GLU A 132 -2.44 -22.07 -9.48
CA GLU A 132 -3.34 -22.56 -10.53
C GLU A 132 -3.99 -21.41 -11.29
N ALA A 133 -4.46 -20.38 -10.58
CA ALA A 133 -5.07 -19.20 -11.15
C ALA A 133 -4.08 -18.45 -12.09
N ALA A 134 -2.84 -18.26 -11.66
CA ALA A 134 -1.80 -17.62 -12.46
C ALA A 134 -1.44 -18.47 -13.70
N ALA A 135 -1.33 -19.80 -13.55
CA ALA A 135 -1.04 -20.70 -14.66
C ALA A 135 -2.12 -20.67 -15.73
N ARG A 136 -3.42 -20.73 -15.32
CA ARG A 136 -4.55 -20.63 -16.27
C ARG A 136 -4.57 -19.35 -17.07
N ALA A 137 -4.14 -18.24 -16.45
CA ALA A 137 -4.15 -16.93 -17.09
C ALA A 137 -2.82 -16.55 -17.78
N GLY A 138 -1.79 -17.39 -17.70
CA GLY A 138 -0.47 -17.16 -18.31
C GLY A 138 0.43 -16.20 -17.55
N GLY A 139 0.25 -16.10 -16.22
CA GLY A 139 1.15 -15.40 -15.29
C GLY A 139 2.32 -16.28 -14.86
N LYS A 140 3.48 -15.66 -14.62
CA LYS A 140 4.70 -16.34 -14.18
C LYS A 140 5.00 -15.98 -12.73
N LEU A 141 4.95 -16.96 -11.82
CA LEU A 141 5.31 -16.75 -10.42
C LEU A 141 6.70 -17.32 -10.13
N TYR A 142 7.39 -16.64 -9.21
CA TYR A 142 8.67 -17.12 -8.69
C TYR A 142 8.96 -16.60 -7.28
N SER A 143 9.78 -17.37 -6.55
CA SER A 143 10.37 -16.94 -5.29
C SER A 143 11.66 -16.18 -5.58
N PRO A 144 11.78 -14.90 -5.17
CA PRO A 144 13.03 -14.17 -5.37
C PRO A 144 14.18 -14.78 -4.56
N GLU A 145 15.28 -15.08 -5.24
CA GLU A 145 16.57 -15.45 -4.66
C GLU A 145 17.49 -14.24 -4.52
N LYS A 146 18.63 -14.35 -3.83
CA LYS A 146 19.58 -13.25 -3.58
C LYS A 146 19.93 -12.46 -4.87
N ARG A 147 20.15 -13.14 -5.98
CA ARG A 147 20.49 -12.54 -7.28
C ARG A 147 19.37 -11.67 -7.89
N HIS A 148 18.13 -11.86 -7.45
CA HIS A 148 16.99 -11.09 -7.96
C HIS A 148 16.79 -9.76 -7.23
N PHE A 149 17.51 -9.52 -6.13
CA PHE A 149 17.40 -8.28 -5.37
C PHE A 149 18.47 -7.28 -5.78
N ARG A 150 18.11 -6.01 -5.77
CA ARG A 150 19.00 -4.86 -6.00
C ARG A 150 18.89 -3.88 -4.84
N ASN A 151 20.02 -3.32 -4.44
CA ASN A 151 20.08 -2.27 -3.44
C ASN A 151 19.50 -0.98 -4.00
N VAL A 152 18.66 -0.31 -3.20
CA VAL A 152 18.09 1.00 -3.50
C VAL A 152 18.21 1.92 -2.30
N GLU A 153 18.41 3.22 -2.58
CA GLU A 153 18.30 4.26 -1.57
C GLU A 153 16.86 4.73 -1.44
N ILE A 154 16.42 4.92 -0.19
CA ILE A 154 15.13 5.54 0.13
C ILE A 154 15.42 6.94 0.67
N ARG A 155 15.62 7.89 -0.25
CA ARG A 155 16.13 9.23 0.07
C ARG A 155 15.30 9.98 1.10
N GLN A 156 13.98 9.83 1.07
CA GLN A 156 13.06 10.45 2.02
C GLN A 156 12.80 9.56 3.26
N GLY A 157 13.40 8.38 3.34
CA GLY A 157 13.23 7.48 4.47
C GLY A 157 13.74 8.08 5.78
N VAL A 158 13.07 7.84 6.87
CA VAL A 158 13.49 8.23 8.23
C VAL A 158 14.18 7.06 8.93
N SER A 159 13.51 5.92 9.02
CA SER A 159 14.02 4.67 9.61
C SER A 159 14.57 3.71 8.56
N LEU A 160 14.02 3.71 7.34
CA LEU A 160 14.43 2.86 6.24
C LEU A 160 15.16 3.69 5.17
N LYS A 161 16.49 3.76 5.27
CA LYS A 161 17.34 4.54 4.35
C LYS A 161 17.71 3.80 3.08
N GLN A 162 17.70 2.47 3.12
CA GLN A 162 18.03 1.61 2.00
C GLN A 162 17.27 0.28 2.11
N ALA A 163 17.07 -0.38 0.98
CA ALA A 163 16.45 -1.71 0.93
C ALA A 163 17.00 -2.53 -0.25
N GLU A 164 17.01 -3.84 -0.10
CA GLU A 164 17.18 -4.76 -1.23
C GLU A 164 15.80 -5.11 -1.78
N VAL A 165 15.51 -4.64 -2.98
CA VAL A 165 14.19 -4.77 -3.64
C VAL A 165 14.30 -5.71 -4.84
N VAL A 166 13.27 -6.51 -5.08
CA VAL A 166 13.17 -7.38 -6.26
C VAL A 166 13.34 -6.55 -7.54
N GLY A 167 14.30 -6.91 -8.37
CA GLY A 167 14.65 -6.19 -9.61
C GLY A 167 13.47 -6.01 -10.56
N ASP A 168 12.66 -7.06 -10.79
CA ASP A 168 11.48 -6.94 -11.65
C ASP A 168 10.46 -5.92 -11.17
N VAL A 169 10.34 -5.71 -9.83
CA VAL A 169 9.48 -4.65 -9.27
C VAL A 169 9.99 -3.26 -9.65
N LEU A 170 11.33 -3.11 -9.73
CA LEU A 170 11.97 -1.85 -10.12
C LEU A 170 11.88 -1.60 -11.64
N ASP A 171 11.90 -2.66 -12.43
CA ASP A 171 11.94 -2.63 -13.91
C ASP A 171 10.55 -2.77 -14.55
N ALA A 172 9.48 -2.80 -13.75
CA ALA A 172 8.12 -2.96 -14.27
C ALA A 172 7.68 -1.76 -15.11
N ASP A 173 7.22 -1.99 -16.33
CA ASP A 173 6.52 -0.96 -17.11
C ASP A 173 5.15 -0.62 -16.49
N CYS A 174 4.51 -1.62 -15.89
CA CYS A 174 3.29 -1.48 -15.13
C CYS A 174 3.36 -2.28 -13.83
N LEU A 175 3.45 -1.57 -12.71
CA LEU A 175 3.45 -2.14 -11.37
C LEU A 175 2.06 -2.04 -10.76
N ILE A 176 1.46 -3.20 -10.43
CA ILE A 176 0.12 -3.31 -9.84
C ILE A 176 0.23 -3.89 -8.45
N ASN A 177 -0.30 -3.20 -7.45
CA ASN A 177 -0.33 -3.67 -6.07
C ASN A 177 -1.71 -4.26 -5.74
N MET A 178 -1.76 -5.55 -5.41
CA MET A 178 -3.00 -6.30 -5.16
C MET A 178 -3.01 -6.90 -3.75
N PRO A 179 -3.11 -6.07 -2.70
CA PRO A 179 -3.17 -6.55 -1.33
C PRO A 179 -4.52 -7.17 -1.00
N VAL A 180 -4.54 -8.10 -0.04
CA VAL A 180 -5.76 -8.44 0.70
C VAL A 180 -5.82 -7.59 1.97
N ALA A 181 -7.00 -7.07 2.31
CA ALA A 181 -7.20 -6.34 3.56
C ALA A 181 -7.35 -7.33 4.73
N LYS A 182 -6.48 -7.20 5.75
CA LYS A 182 -6.48 -8.09 6.92
C LYS A 182 -5.86 -7.46 8.15
N SER A 183 -6.24 -7.94 9.33
CA SER A 183 -5.58 -7.60 10.59
C SER A 183 -4.11 -8.03 10.61
N HIS A 184 -3.31 -7.40 11.46
CA HIS A 184 -1.91 -7.73 11.65
C HIS A 184 -1.44 -7.33 13.06
N GLY A 185 -0.84 -8.25 13.79
CA GLY A 185 -0.39 -8.00 15.17
C GLY A 185 0.52 -6.78 15.32
N GLY A 186 1.59 -6.66 14.52
CA GLY A 186 2.57 -5.57 14.67
C GLY A 186 2.22 -4.28 13.93
N ALA A 187 1.47 -4.35 12.82
CA ALA A 187 1.15 -3.18 11.99
C ALA A 187 -0.33 -2.77 12.06
N THR A 188 -1.10 -3.35 12.96
CA THR A 188 -2.55 -3.24 13.08
C THR A 188 -3.28 -3.82 11.88
N LEU A 189 -2.98 -3.37 10.66
CA LEU A 189 -3.54 -3.86 9.39
C LEU A 189 -2.44 -4.17 8.37
N THR A 190 -2.75 -5.07 7.45
CA THR A 190 -2.04 -5.25 6.18
C THR A 190 -2.99 -4.83 5.07
N ILE A 191 -2.57 -3.81 4.30
CA ILE A 191 -3.26 -3.31 3.11
C ILE A 191 -2.15 -2.95 2.09
N SER A 192 -2.28 -1.87 1.31
CA SER A 192 -1.41 -1.59 0.16
C SER A 192 0.03 -1.25 0.55
N MET A 193 0.23 -0.32 1.48
CA MET A 193 1.58 0.12 1.85
C MET A 193 2.40 -1.01 2.48
N LYS A 194 1.77 -1.82 3.35
CA LYS A 194 2.46 -2.94 3.99
C LYS A 194 2.69 -4.14 3.06
N ASN A 195 1.92 -4.28 1.98
CA ASN A 195 2.05 -5.41 1.05
C ASN A 195 3.45 -5.50 0.41
N TRP A 196 4.16 -4.39 0.31
CA TRP A 196 5.50 -4.32 -0.27
C TRP A 196 6.57 -5.12 0.47
N MET A 197 6.33 -5.53 1.72
CA MET A 197 7.27 -6.37 2.47
C MET A 197 7.58 -7.71 1.78
N GLY A 198 6.71 -8.20 0.91
CA GLY A 198 6.97 -9.38 0.09
C GLY A 198 7.88 -9.12 -1.11
N SER A 199 8.24 -7.86 -1.39
CA SER A 199 9.16 -7.45 -2.46
C SER A 199 10.55 -7.07 -1.96
N VAL A 200 10.81 -7.15 -0.65
CA VAL A 200 12.11 -6.80 -0.05
C VAL A 200 12.79 -8.02 0.56
N ASN A 201 14.13 -8.03 0.53
CA ASN A 201 14.90 -9.15 1.05
C ASN A 201 14.87 -9.22 2.59
N ASP A 202 15.24 -8.14 3.29
CA ASP A 202 15.21 -8.08 4.77
C ASP A 202 13.98 -7.34 5.30
N ARG A 203 12.83 -8.02 5.27
CA ARG A 203 11.62 -7.50 5.94
C ARG A 203 11.72 -7.55 7.48
N GLY A 204 12.62 -8.37 8.02
CA GLY A 204 12.89 -8.43 9.44
C GLY A 204 13.45 -7.12 9.99
N TYR A 205 14.23 -6.39 9.19
CA TYR A 205 14.70 -5.04 9.51
C TYR A 205 13.53 -4.11 9.87
N TRP A 206 12.45 -4.11 9.08
CA TRP A 206 11.28 -3.25 9.32
C TRP A 206 10.63 -3.51 10.68
N HIS A 207 10.52 -4.80 11.07
CA HIS A 207 9.97 -5.17 12.37
C HIS A 207 10.83 -4.73 13.54
N ARG A 208 12.16 -4.68 13.37
CA ARG A 208 13.12 -4.27 14.41
C ARG A 208 13.32 -2.76 14.49
N ASN A 209 12.97 -2.00 13.43
CA ASN A 209 13.33 -0.58 13.28
C ASN A 209 12.12 0.31 13.01
N ASN A 210 11.12 0.30 13.89
CA ASN A 210 9.88 1.05 13.75
C ASN A 210 9.09 0.68 12.48
N LEU A 211 8.36 -0.43 12.57
CA LEU A 211 7.60 -1.00 11.46
C LEU A 211 6.71 0.01 10.72
N HIS A 212 5.99 0.87 11.45
CA HIS A 212 5.09 1.84 10.83
C HIS A 212 5.86 2.91 10.05
N GLN A 213 7.00 3.37 10.57
CA GLN A 213 7.85 4.31 9.86
C GLN A 213 8.46 3.67 8.61
N CYS A 214 8.99 2.44 8.71
CA CYS A 214 9.57 1.74 7.56
C CYS A 214 8.53 1.49 6.44
N ILE A 215 7.26 1.20 6.78
CA ILE A 215 6.18 1.07 5.80
C ILE A 215 5.93 2.41 5.07
N ALA A 216 5.89 3.51 5.80
CA ALA A 216 5.74 4.85 5.22
C ALA A 216 6.96 5.23 4.39
N ASP A 217 8.18 5.01 4.90
CA ASP A 217 9.44 5.30 4.21
C ASP A 217 9.51 4.60 2.85
N PHE A 218 9.19 3.31 2.80
CA PHE A 218 9.20 2.56 1.54
C PHE A 218 8.16 3.08 0.55
N SER A 219 7.03 3.59 1.05
CA SER A 219 5.98 4.18 0.23
C SER A 219 6.38 5.54 -0.39
N THR A 220 7.44 6.19 0.10
CA THR A 220 8.03 7.35 -0.59
C THR A 220 8.73 6.95 -1.88
N PHE A 221 9.29 5.75 -1.91
CA PHE A 221 10.11 5.22 -2.99
C PHE A 221 9.28 4.49 -4.05
N ILE A 222 8.42 3.54 -3.65
CA ILE A 222 7.67 2.69 -4.58
C ILE A 222 6.37 3.36 -5.04
N LYS A 223 6.13 3.37 -6.36
CA LYS A 223 4.95 4.02 -6.95
C LYS A 223 4.22 3.05 -7.89
N PRO A 224 3.25 2.28 -7.39
CA PRO A 224 2.42 1.46 -8.29
C PRO A 224 1.58 2.34 -9.20
N LYS A 225 1.34 1.89 -10.41
CA LYS A 225 0.40 2.54 -11.34
C LYS A 225 -1.06 2.29 -10.97
N LEU A 226 -1.31 1.15 -10.32
CA LEU A 226 -2.65 0.75 -9.89
C LEU A 226 -2.56 0.01 -8.57
N ILE A 227 -3.51 0.28 -7.69
CA ILE A 227 -3.75 -0.48 -6.46
C ILE A 227 -5.15 -1.06 -6.55
N VAL A 228 -5.28 -2.37 -6.31
CA VAL A 228 -6.56 -3.07 -6.24
C VAL A 228 -6.60 -3.85 -4.93
N VAL A 229 -7.30 -3.32 -3.93
CA VAL A 229 -7.45 -4.03 -2.65
C VAL A 229 -8.53 -5.09 -2.76
N ASP A 230 -8.17 -6.31 -2.45
CA ASP A 230 -9.13 -7.38 -2.22
C ASP A 230 -9.76 -7.22 -0.83
N ALA A 231 -10.96 -6.66 -0.79
CA ALA A 231 -11.84 -6.62 0.37
C ALA A 231 -13.13 -7.40 0.12
N THR A 232 -13.08 -8.40 -0.75
CA THR A 232 -14.23 -9.33 -0.95
C THR A 232 -14.50 -10.11 0.33
N ARG A 233 -13.44 -10.42 1.06
CA ARG A 233 -13.41 -10.97 2.41
C ARG A 233 -12.24 -10.37 3.18
N ILE A 234 -12.43 -10.12 4.47
CA ILE A 234 -11.39 -9.54 5.33
C ILE A 234 -11.24 -10.35 6.61
N MET A 235 -10.00 -10.55 7.05
CA MET A 235 -9.68 -11.23 8.31
C MET A 235 -9.59 -10.19 9.43
N LEU A 236 -10.57 -10.18 10.34
CA LEU A 236 -10.69 -9.19 11.40
C LEU A 236 -9.75 -9.44 12.58
N THR A 237 -9.43 -10.71 12.88
CA THR A 237 -8.60 -11.10 14.03
C THR A 237 -7.54 -12.12 13.63
N ASN A 238 -6.52 -12.33 14.48
CA ASN A 238 -5.46 -13.32 14.30
C ASN A 238 -4.68 -13.22 12.98
N GLY A 239 -4.71 -12.05 12.33
CA GLY A 239 -3.87 -11.81 11.17
C GLY A 239 -2.39 -11.63 11.56
N PRO A 240 -1.50 -11.88 10.61
CA PRO A 240 -1.74 -11.94 9.15
C PRO A 240 -1.98 -13.34 8.57
N GLN A 241 -1.80 -14.42 9.35
CA GLN A 241 -1.87 -15.79 8.86
C GLN A 241 -3.27 -16.40 9.04
N GLY A 242 -3.93 -16.11 10.16
CA GLY A 242 -5.17 -16.75 10.58
C GLY A 242 -4.96 -18.12 11.22
N PRO A 243 -6.04 -18.92 11.41
CA PRO A 243 -7.42 -18.52 11.14
C PRO A 243 -7.91 -17.40 12.09
N GLY A 244 -8.81 -16.56 11.59
CA GLY A 244 -9.40 -15.46 12.34
C GLY A 244 -10.90 -15.29 12.04
N LYS A 245 -11.54 -14.36 12.80
CA LYS A 245 -12.91 -13.96 12.48
C LYS A 245 -12.92 -13.28 11.11
N MET A 246 -13.85 -13.67 10.26
CA MET A 246 -13.97 -13.13 8.91
C MET A 246 -15.17 -12.19 8.81
N ALA A 247 -15.06 -11.19 7.92
CA ALA A 247 -16.17 -10.41 7.41
C ALA A 247 -16.13 -10.39 5.89
N TYR A 248 -17.27 -10.10 5.27
CA TYR A 248 -17.46 -10.17 3.82
C TYR A 248 -18.03 -8.85 3.28
N PRO A 249 -17.22 -7.78 3.21
CA PRO A 249 -17.67 -6.50 2.65
C PRO A 249 -18.06 -6.61 1.17
N ASN A 250 -17.56 -7.64 0.46
CA ASN A 250 -17.78 -7.85 -0.96
C ASN A 250 -17.39 -6.61 -1.80
N GLN A 251 -16.18 -6.10 -1.55
CA GLN A 251 -15.66 -4.91 -2.20
C GLN A 251 -14.32 -5.18 -2.89
N LEU A 252 -14.10 -4.53 -4.04
CA LEU A 252 -12.78 -4.24 -4.60
C LEU A 252 -12.55 -2.74 -4.55
N ILE A 253 -11.40 -2.30 -4.05
CA ILE A 253 -11.06 -0.88 -3.90
C ILE A 253 -9.95 -0.53 -4.89
N PHE A 254 -10.23 0.36 -5.83
CA PHE A 254 -9.29 0.80 -6.86
C PHE A 254 -8.81 2.22 -6.57
N GLY A 255 -7.52 2.46 -6.75
CA GLY A 255 -6.93 3.79 -6.62
C GLY A 255 -5.47 3.81 -7.01
N THR A 256 -4.86 4.99 -6.94
CA THR A 256 -3.42 5.21 -7.17
C THR A 256 -2.72 5.79 -5.95
N ASP A 257 -3.47 6.38 -5.01
CA ASP A 257 -2.95 6.90 -3.75
C ASP A 257 -2.95 5.80 -2.68
N PRO A 258 -1.77 5.29 -2.25
CA PRO A 258 -1.69 4.19 -1.30
C PRO A 258 -2.19 4.56 0.09
N VAL A 259 -2.11 5.85 0.48
CA VAL A 259 -2.54 6.31 1.79
C VAL A 259 -4.07 6.42 1.84
N ALA A 260 -4.69 6.97 0.79
CA ALA A 260 -6.14 7.05 0.67
C ALA A 260 -6.78 5.65 0.61
N VAL A 261 -6.18 4.74 -0.15
CA VAL A 261 -6.62 3.34 -0.24
C VAL A 261 -6.57 2.66 1.14
N ASP A 262 -5.45 2.80 1.86
CA ASP A 262 -5.29 2.20 3.19
C ASP A 262 -6.21 2.87 4.21
N ALA A 263 -6.40 4.18 4.13
CA ALA A 263 -7.32 4.93 4.98
C ALA A 263 -8.78 4.46 4.83
N TYR A 264 -9.24 4.31 3.57
CA TYR A 264 -10.57 3.78 3.31
C TYR A 264 -10.71 2.33 3.81
N ALA A 265 -9.74 1.47 3.46
CA ALA A 265 -9.80 0.07 3.87
C ALA A 265 -9.76 -0.11 5.40
N ALA A 266 -9.14 0.81 6.16
CA ALA A 266 -9.15 0.78 7.62
C ALA A 266 -10.57 0.92 8.20
N THR A 267 -11.48 1.64 7.52
CA THR A 267 -12.88 1.78 7.95
C THR A 267 -13.64 0.46 7.94
N LEU A 268 -13.27 -0.49 7.08
CA LEU A 268 -13.85 -1.84 7.04
C LEU A 268 -13.55 -2.66 8.30
N PHE A 269 -12.57 -2.22 9.10
CA PHE A 269 -12.19 -2.79 10.40
C PHE A 269 -12.67 -1.92 11.56
N GLU A 270 -13.61 -1.00 11.32
CA GLU A 270 -14.13 -0.05 12.33
C GLU A 270 -13.00 0.79 12.97
N LYS A 271 -11.94 1.09 12.19
CA LYS A 271 -10.80 1.88 12.66
C LYS A 271 -10.77 3.26 12.01
N GLN A 272 -10.46 4.26 12.82
CA GLN A 272 -10.12 5.57 12.30
C GLN A 272 -8.78 5.50 11.55
N PRO A 273 -8.64 6.08 10.34
CA PRO A 273 -7.43 5.99 9.54
C PRO A 273 -6.16 6.37 10.31
N PHE A 274 -6.19 7.48 11.04
CA PHE A 274 -5.03 7.99 11.78
C PHE A 274 -4.73 7.25 13.09
N SER A 275 -5.57 6.28 13.49
CA SER A 275 -5.21 5.32 14.55
C SER A 275 -4.20 4.28 14.05
N ILE A 276 -4.00 4.15 12.73
CA ILE A 276 -3.03 3.26 12.10
C ILE A 276 -1.73 4.03 11.88
N GLY A 277 -0.66 3.65 12.59
CA GLY A 277 0.59 4.40 12.61
C GLY A 277 1.16 4.73 11.23
N HIS A 278 1.26 3.75 10.33
CA HIS A 278 1.83 3.98 8.98
C HIS A 278 0.94 4.87 8.10
N ILE A 279 -0.39 4.85 8.26
CA ILE A 279 -1.28 5.76 7.53
C ILE A 279 -1.08 7.20 8.01
N LYS A 280 -1.03 7.42 9.34
CA LYS A 280 -0.77 8.72 9.94
C LYS A 280 0.57 9.29 9.51
N ILE A 281 1.63 8.48 9.57
CA ILE A 281 2.98 8.88 9.18
C ILE A 281 3.04 9.21 7.69
N ALA A 282 2.52 8.33 6.82
CA ALA A 282 2.55 8.53 5.38
C ALA A 282 1.78 9.78 4.94
N HIS A 283 0.63 10.07 5.57
CA HIS A 283 -0.09 11.32 5.35
C HIS A 283 0.74 12.54 5.77
N ALA A 284 1.35 12.52 6.95
CA ALA A 284 2.19 13.60 7.44
C ALA A 284 3.46 13.83 6.58
N MET A 285 3.98 12.77 5.94
CA MET A 285 5.09 12.84 4.98
C MET A 285 4.66 13.31 3.58
N GLY A 286 3.37 13.58 3.33
CA GLY A 286 2.86 14.01 2.03
C GLY A 286 2.87 12.92 0.95
N ILE A 287 2.87 11.64 1.34
CA ILE A 287 2.89 10.50 0.40
C ILE A 287 1.54 10.35 -0.29
N GLY A 288 0.47 10.68 0.42
CA GLY A 288 -0.90 10.62 -0.06
C GLY A 288 -1.89 11.13 0.99
N CYS A 289 -3.19 11.02 0.73
CA CYS A 289 -4.25 11.58 1.55
C CYS A 289 -4.88 10.54 2.50
N GLY A 290 -4.63 10.67 3.81
CA GLY A 290 -5.27 9.86 4.85
C GLY A 290 -6.58 10.44 5.40
N ASP A 291 -6.89 11.70 5.07
CA ASP A 291 -8.13 12.36 5.44
C ASP A 291 -9.22 12.08 4.40
N LEU A 292 -10.12 11.16 4.73
CA LEU A 292 -11.17 10.71 3.81
C LEU A 292 -12.17 11.81 3.43
N SER A 293 -12.27 12.91 4.18
CA SER A 293 -13.11 14.06 3.81
C SER A 293 -12.57 14.80 2.58
N GLN A 294 -11.28 14.62 2.28
CA GLN A 294 -10.59 15.20 1.13
C GLN A 294 -10.43 14.21 -0.03
N VAL A 295 -10.86 12.97 0.13
CA VAL A 295 -10.79 11.92 -0.89
C VAL A 295 -12.15 11.80 -1.59
N LYS A 296 -12.15 11.77 -2.91
CA LYS A 296 -13.35 11.45 -3.67
C LYS A 296 -13.54 9.93 -3.66
N ILE A 297 -14.62 9.44 -3.08
CA ILE A 297 -14.94 8.02 -3.01
C ILE A 297 -16.22 7.77 -3.84
N GLU A 298 -16.08 7.00 -4.90
CA GLU A 298 -17.22 6.59 -5.75
C GLU A 298 -17.57 5.13 -5.49
N HIS A 299 -18.77 4.88 -5.03
CA HIS A 299 -19.32 3.54 -4.84
C HIS A 299 -20.05 3.10 -6.10
N VAL A 300 -19.76 1.89 -6.58
CA VAL A 300 -20.32 1.29 -7.79
C VAL A 300 -20.82 -0.12 -7.46
N ASN A 301 -22.08 -0.41 -7.77
CA ASN A 301 -22.66 -1.74 -7.62
C ASN A 301 -22.59 -2.51 -8.94
N THR A 302 -22.34 -3.85 -8.87
CA THR A 302 -22.28 -4.74 -10.05
C THR A 302 -23.23 -5.91 -9.95
#